data_e0a3b120c24ada9955798df031d0e3de
#
_entry.id   e0a3b120c24ada9955798df031d0e3de
#
_cell.length_a   1.000
_cell.length_b   1.000
_cell.length_c   1.000
_cell.angle_alpha   90.00
_cell.angle_beta   90.00
_cell.angle_gamma   90.00
#
_symmetry.space_group_name_H-M   'P 1'
#
loop_
_entity.id
_entity.type
_entity.pdbx_description
1 polymer ?
#
loop_
_entity_poly.entity_id
_entity_poly.type
_entity_poly.pdbx_seq_one_letter_code
_entity_poly.pdbx_strand_id
1 'polypeptide(L)'
;MCGIVGYIGEQQAYPILIKGLHRLEYRGYDSAGISLINDKGDLSVYKAKGKVSMLEESVKEKDVTGTIGIAHTRWATHGEPNAVNAHPHYSQSKNLALVHNGIIENYKSLRTEMEKNGMTFCSDTDTEVLVQLVEYMQNSHKCDLYTAVQLALKNVIGAYAIAILEKSKPDQLVCARKGSPLIIGVGKSDNGRAEFYLGSDATPIVEYTNQVIYLKDEEIAIMDRRGRLDITNLSNVKQTPQLVTLQMNLDQLEKGGFPHFMLKEIWEQPNALRTCIRGRLNVTDKDVLLSGIIDHKEKFLKCRRIIICACGTSWHSALIGKYFIEEAAQIPVEVEYASEFRYRNPVIYPDDIVIAVSQSGETADTLAAIQLAKSKGAFLYGICNVIGSSIARATDSGTYLHVGPEIGVASTKAFTGQVITLALLGLAIAKEKKTLSDEMFHMLVDELQMIPDKMQWTLEHNKGIDKFAQMFTYCKNFIYLGRGYNYPVALEGALKLKEISYIHAEGYPAAEMKHGPIALIDEEMPVVVIAPKRGMYEKVVSNIQEIKSRKGKVISVVTQHDTVVKGMSDYTFVIPDTRDCFVPLLAVIPLQLLSYYVAIAKGCNVDQPRNLAKSVTVE
;
A
#
# COMPACT_ATOMS: atom_id res chain seq x y z
N MET A 1 6.77 4.72 6.00
CA MET A 1 5.56 5.39 6.54
C MET A 1 5.43 5.15 8.02
N CYS A 2 4.89 6.12 8.76
CA CYS A 2 4.72 6.01 10.21
C CYS A 2 3.40 5.34 10.59
N GLY A 3 3.32 4.78 11.81
CA GLY A 3 2.12 4.19 12.37
C GLY A 3 1.71 4.89 13.66
N ILE A 4 0.45 5.33 13.76
CA ILE A 4 -0.14 5.89 14.98
C ILE A 4 -1.08 4.85 15.59
N VAL A 5 -0.98 4.69 16.91
CA VAL A 5 -1.95 3.98 17.75
C VAL A 5 -2.33 4.87 18.91
N GLY A 6 -3.58 4.89 19.30
CA GLY A 6 -4.07 5.58 20.50
C GLY A 6 -5.19 4.78 21.17
N TYR A 7 -5.33 4.98 22.46
CA TYR A 7 -6.39 4.37 23.25
C TYR A 7 -6.84 5.29 24.38
N ILE A 8 -8.13 5.33 24.60
CA ILE A 8 -8.75 5.91 25.79
C ILE A 8 -9.96 5.06 26.18
N GLY A 9 -9.96 4.56 27.42
CA GLY A 9 -11.01 3.67 27.91
C GLY A 9 -10.84 3.27 29.36
N GLU A 10 -11.28 2.06 29.70
CA GLU A 10 -11.20 1.49 31.06
C GLU A 10 -10.06 0.46 31.21
N GLN A 11 -9.52 -0.05 30.10
CA GLN A 11 -8.44 -1.04 30.12
C GLN A 11 -7.06 -0.36 30.23
N GLN A 12 -6.04 -1.11 30.63
CA GLN A 12 -4.66 -0.64 30.60
C GLN A 12 -4.24 -0.36 29.15
N ALA A 13 -3.77 0.86 28.88
CA ALA A 13 -3.46 1.31 27.53
C ALA A 13 -2.21 0.64 26.94
N TYR A 14 -1.19 0.38 27.77
CA TYR A 14 0.10 -0.13 27.32
C TYR A 14 0.01 -1.41 26.47
N PRO A 15 -0.69 -2.49 26.88
CA PRO A 15 -0.79 -3.71 26.08
C PRO A 15 -1.47 -3.48 24.72
N ILE A 16 -2.50 -2.63 24.69
CA ILE A 16 -3.24 -2.27 23.48
C ILE A 16 -2.34 -1.52 22.51
N LEU A 17 -1.61 -0.53 23.01
CA LEU A 17 -0.73 0.31 22.21
C LEU A 17 0.45 -0.47 21.64
N ILE A 18 1.13 -1.29 22.44
CA ILE A 18 2.26 -2.11 21.99
C ILE A 18 1.83 -3.13 20.94
N LYS A 19 0.73 -3.84 21.19
CA LYS A 19 0.17 -4.79 20.21
C LYS A 19 -0.21 -4.10 18.90
N GLY A 20 -0.80 -2.91 18.99
CA GLY A 20 -1.11 -2.07 17.84
C GLY A 20 0.14 -1.62 17.08
N LEU A 21 1.22 -1.24 17.78
CA LEU A 21 2.49 -0.90 17.15
C LEU A 21 3.12 -2.08 16.41
N HIS A 22 3.11 -3.29 16.99
CA HIS A 22 3.59 -4.50 16.31
C HIS A 22 2.83 -4.74 14.99
N ARG A 23 1.53 -4.48 14.98
CA ARG A 23 0.71 -4.59 13.77
C ARG A 23 0.97 -3.50 12.74
N LEU A 24 1.60 -2.39 13.14
CA LEU A 24 1.97 -1.28 12.25
C LEU A 24 3.46 -1.26 11.88
N GLU A 25 4.27 -2.19 12.37
CA GLU A 25 5.71 -2.24 12.05
C GLU A 25 5.99 -2.32 10.54
N TYR A 26 5.10 -2.92 9.75
CA TYR A 26 5.24 -2.95 8.29
C TYR A 26 5.19 -1.55 7.65
N ARG A 27 4.68 -0.54 8.40
CA ARG A 27 4.62 0.86 7.96
C ARG A 27 5.89 1.65 8.30
N GLY A 28 6.56 1.31 9.39
CA GLY A 28 7.79 2.00 9.82
C GLY A 28 8.41 1.28 11.02
N TYR A 29 9.72 1.22 11.06
CA TYR A 29 10.47 0.46 12.07
C TYR A 29 11.83 1.08 12.42
N ASP A 30 12.07 2.35 12.06
CA ASP A 30 13.32 3.07 12.34
C ASP A 30 13.43 3.48 13.81
N SER A 31 12.29 3.78 14.41
CA SER A 31 12.15 4.03 15.83
C SER A 31 10.70 3.84 16.28
N ALA A 32 10.50 3.59 17.57
CA ALA A 32 9.19 3.47 18.18
C ALA A 32 9.13 4.26 19.48
N GLY A 33 7.92 4.64 19.88
CA GLY A 33 7.72 5.27 21.17
C GLY A 33 6.26 5.30 21.61
N ILE A 34 6.08 5.55 22.89
CA ILE A 34 4.78 5.54 23.57
C ILE A 34 4.71 6.70 24.56
N SER A 35 3.54 7.29 24.70
CA SER A 35 3.21 8.21 25.78
C SER A 35 1.96 7.73 26.50
N LEU A 36 2.00 7.79 27.82
CA LEU A 36 0.92 7.38 28.72
C LEU A 36 0.70 8.45 29.79
N ILE A 37 -0.52 8.62 30.21
CA ILE A 37 -0.81 9.28 31.49
C ILE A 37 -1.09 8.16 32.49
N ASN A 38 -0.18 8.00 33.45
CA ASN A 38 -0.24 6.92 34.40
C ASN A 38 -1.35 7.14 35.48
N ASP A 39 -1.59 6.14 36.32
CA ASP A 39 -2.63 6.21 37.35
C ASP A 39 -2.38 7.31 38.42
N LYS A 40 -1.16 7.88 38.45
CA LYS A 40 -0.80 9.02 39.29
C LYS A 40 -1.05 10.38 38.62
N GLY A 41 -1.45 10.38 37.34
CA GLY A 41 -1.66 11.58 36.53
C GLY A 41 -0.36 12.14 35.90
N ASP A 42 0.74 11.38 35.92
CA ASP A 42 1.98 11.80 35.26
C ASP A 42 2.00 11.41 33.81
N LEU A 43 2.37 12.36 32.95
CA LEU A 43 2.59 12.15 31.52
C LEU A 43 4.02 11.64 31.29
N SER A 44 4.14 10.42 30.80
CA SER A 44 5.42 9.78 30.52
C SER A 44 5.59 9.54 29.01
N VAL A 45 6.81 9.71 28.49
CA VAL A 45 7.19 9.38 27.12
C VAL A 45 8.39 8.45 27.14
N TYR A 46 8.27 7.32 26.48
CA TYR A 46 9.35 6.34 26.29
C TYR A 46 9.60 6.17 24.79
N LYS A 47 10.87 6.17 24.41
CA LYS A 47 11.28 6.11 22.99
C LYS A 47 12.50 5.20 22.82
N ALA A 48 12.52 4.45 21.72
CA ALA A 48 13.65 3.61 21.35
C ALA A 48 13.95 3.72 19.85
N LYS A 49 15.23 3.63 19.49
CA LYS A 49 15.65 3.43 18.12
C LYS A 49 15.41 1.97 17.72
N GLY A 50 14.90 1.73 16.51
CA GLY A 50 14.66 0.40 15.97
C GLY A 50 13.21 -0.08 16.18
N LYS A 51 13.02 -1.39 16.18
CA LYS A 51 11.72 -2.05 16.23
C LYS A 51 10.98 -1.88 17.55
N VAL A 52 9.68 -2.18 17.57
CA VAL A 52 8.82 -2.13 18.77
C VAL A 52 9.38 -2.99 19.90
N SER A 53 9.99 -4.14 19.60
CA SER A 53 10.65 -4.99 20.61
C SER A 53 11.76 -4.27 21.40
N MET A 54 12.46 -3.30 20.78
CA MET A 54 13.46 -2.48 21.49
C MET A 54 12.81 -1.50 22.43
N LEU A 55 11.62 -0.97 22.07
CA LEU A 55 10.83 -0.14 22.98
C LEU A 55 10.34 -0.96 24.16
N GLU A 56 9.79 -2.16 23.95
CA GLU A 56 9.34 -3.07 25.01
C GLU A 56 10.46 -3.37 26.01
N GLU A 57 11.67 -3.66 25.51
CA GLU A 57 12.83 -3.90 26.37
C GLU A 57 13.17 -2.66 27.21
N SER A 58 13.11 -1.48 26.61
CA SER A 58 13.47 -0.21 27.27
C SER A 58 12.51 0.20 28.40
N VAL A 59 11.29 -0.35 28.41
CA VAL A 59 10.24 0.02 29.38
C VAL A 59 9.93 -1.07 30.41
N LYS A 60 10.62 -2.21 30.41
CA LYS A 60 10.37 -3.34 31.32
C LYS A 60 10.33 -2.95 32.81
N GLU A 61 11.15 -1.98 33.19
CA GLU A 61 11.25 -1.50 34.61
C GLU A 61 10.64 -0.11 34.78
N LYS A 62 9.83 0.36 33.82
CA LYS A 62 9.19 1.67 33.87
C LYS A 62 7.73 1.58 34.28
N ASP A 63 7.20 2.67 34.79
CA ASP A 63 5.76 2.80 35.04
C ASP A 63 5.03 3.02 33.72
N VAL A 64 4.34 1.98 33.25
CA VAL A 64 3.53 1.98 32.04
C VAL A 64 2.04 1.78 32.35
N THR A 65 1.63 2.06 33.57
CA THR A 65 0.21 2.03 33.98
C THR A 65 -0.56 3.17 33.32
N GLY A 66 -1.88 3.07 33.36
CA GLY A 66 -2.79 4.09 32.83
C GLY A 66 -3.71 3.59 31.73
N THR A 67 -4.84 4.26 31.59
CA THR A 67 -5.94 3.86 30.70
C THR A 67 -6.11 4.80 29.50
N ILE A 68 -5.12 5.67 29.30
CA ILE A 68 -5.02 6.56 28.13
C ILE A 68 -3.58 6.61 27.65
N GLY A 69 -3.39 6.57 26.33
CA GLY A 69 -2.08 6.69 25.74
C GLY A 69 -2.09 6.82 24.22
N ILE A 70 -0.94 7.22 23.71
CA ILE A 70 -0.63 7.31 22.27
C ILE A 70 0.72 6.66 21.99
N ALA A 71 0.86 6.08 20.82
CA ALA A 71 2.08 5.37 20.44
C ALA A 71 2.36 5.54 18.94
N HIS A 72 3.61 5.34 18.55
CA HIS A 72 4.07 5.62 17.20
C HIS A 72 5.19 4.68 16.77
N THR A 73 5.14 4.22 15.51
CA THR A 73 6.28 3.67 14.78
C THR A 73 6.69 4.65 13.69
N ARG A 74 7.98 4.98 13.63
CA ARG A 74 8.50 6.01 12.75
C ARG A 74 9.22 5.42 11.54
N TRP A 75 8.97 6.02 10.39
CA TRP A 75 9.79 6.01 9.21
C TRP A 75 10.38 7.42 9.05
N ALA A 76 11.69 7.55 9.16
CA ALA A 76 12.34 8.85 9.23
C ALA A 76 12.24 9.62 7.90
N THR A 77 11.64 10.80 7.94
CA THR A 77 11.59 11.78 6.84
C THR A 77 12.44 13.01 7.15
N HIS A 78 12.42 13.48 8.41
CA HIS A 78 13.17 14.62 8.92
C HIS A 78 13.98 14.23 10.16
N GLY A 79 15.28 14.47 10.15
CA GLY A 79 16.20 14.08 11.22
C GLY A 79 16.56 12.59 11.22
N GLU A 80 17.75 12.26 11.70
CA GLU A 80 18.27 10.89 11.76
C GLU A 80 17.37 9.95 12.61
N PRO A 81 17.31 8.65 12.29
CA PRO A 81 16.62 7.68 13.12
C PRO A 81 17.39 7.43 14.42
N ASN A 82 16.99 8.16 15.46
CA ASN A 82 17.51 8.05 16.81
C ASN A 82 16.38 8.26 17.85
N ALA A 83 16.66 8.06 19.13
CA ALA A 83 15.67 8.19 20.19
C ALA A 83 15.20 9.65 20.38
N VAL A 84 16.02 10.67 20.09
CA VAL A 84 15.64 12.07 20.23
C VAL A 84 14.57 12.43 19.20
N ASN A 85 14.78 12.04 17.95
CA ASN A 85 13.89 12.30 16.84
C ASN A 85 12.69 11.32 16.76
N ALA A 86 12.63 10.28 17.62
CA ALA A 86 11.48 9.39 17.70
C ALA A 86 10.25 10.10 18.30
N HIS A 87 9.05 9.69 17.89
CA HIS A 87 7.80 10.16 18.49
C HIS A 87 7.40 9.26 19.68
N PRO A 88 6.62 9.76 20.63
CA PRO A 88 6.01 11.09 20.78
C PRO A 88 7.01 12.20 21.14
N HIS A 89 6.66 13.45 20.82
CA HIS A 89 7.39 14.64 21.28
C HIS A 89 6.66 15.34 22.41
N TYR A 90 7.42 15.84 23.39
CA TYR A 90 6.92 16.72 24.45
C TYR A 90 6.87 18.18 23.99
N SER A 91 5.92 18.94 24.53
CA SER A 91 6.02 20.39 24.60
C SER A 91 7.08 20.85 25.60
N GLN A 92 7.48 22.11 25.56
CA GLN A 92 8.53 22.67 26.43
C GLN A 92 8.22 22.52 27.91
N SER A 93 6.97 22.73 28.34
CA SER A 93 6.53 22.52 29.73
C SER A 93 6.39 21.04 30.12
N LYS A 94 6.46 20.12 29.15
CA LYS A 94 6.12 18.69 29.28
C LYS A 94 4.66 18.42 29.69
N ASN A 95 3.78 19.40 29.46
CA ASN A 95 2.34 19.22 29.68
C ASN A 95 1.64 18.49 28.51
N LEU A 96 2.20 18.59 27.29
CA LEU A 96 1.65 17.97 26.09
C LEU A 96 2.61 16.90 25.57
N ALA A 97 2.03 15.81 25.01
CA ALA A 97 2.74 14.82 24.21
C ALA A 97 1.99 14.56 22.90
N LEU A 98 2.69 14.57 21.78
CA LEU A 98 2.11 14.50 20.44
C LEU A 98 2.84 13.48 19.56
N VAL A 99 2.06 12.71 18.79
CA VAL A 99 2.52 11.88 17.67
C VAL A 99 1.97 12.43 16.36
N HIS A 100 2.73 12.27 15.28
CA HIS A 100 2.41 12.84 13.97
C HIS A 100 2.83 11.92 12.83
N ASN A 101 1.94 11.76 11.86
CA ASN A 101 2.21 11.21 10.53
C ASN A 101 1.98 12.32 9.50
N GLY A 102 2.92 12.55 8.64
CA GLY A 102 2.83 13.59 7.61
C GLY A 102 4.11 14.41 7.52
N ILE A 103 4.02 15.57 6.88
CA ILE A 103 5.10 16.55 6.76
C ILE A 103 4.50 17.95 6.94
N ILE A 104 5.08 18.74 7.83
CA ILE A 104 4.77 20.15 8.00
C ILE A 104 5.75 20.96 7.14
N GLU A 105 5.34 21.35 5.96
CA GLU A 105 6.22 21.98 4.96
C GLU A 105 6.80 23.29 5.43
N ASN A 106 6.01 24.10 6.15
CA ASN A 106 6.45 25.40 6.68
C ASN A 106 7.09 25.34 8.09
N TYR A 107 7.52 24.14 8.55
CA TYR A 107 8.05 23.96 9.92
C TYR A 107 9.23 24.86 10.24
N LYS A 108 10.13 25.15 9.28
CA LYS A 108 11.29 26.03 9.49
C LYS A 108 10.89 27.46 9.83
N SER A 109 9.88 27.98 9.14
CA SER A 109 9.35 29.33 9.39
C SER A 109 8.69 29.40 10.76
N LEU A 110 7.86 28.38 11.09
CA LEU A 110 7.20 28.28 12.39
C LEU A 110 8.21 28.13 13.52
N ARG A 111 9.26 27.32 13.37
CA ARG A 111 10.34 27.15 14.34
C ARG A 111 11.04 28.48 14.61
N THR A 112 11.44 29.19 13.55
CA THR A 112 12.11 30.50 13.69
C THR A 112 11.25 31.53 14.42
N GLU A 113 9.95 31.54 14.19
CA GLU A 113 9.00 32.40 14.88
C GLU A 113 8.90 32.07 16.37
N MET A 114 8.77 30.78 16.69
CA MET A 114 8.68 30.32 18.08
C MET A 114 9.98 30.50 18.86
N GLU A 115 11.16 30.32 18.22
CA GLU A 115 12.46 30.60 18.82
C GLU A 115 12.58 32.08 19.22
N LYS A 116 12.06 33.02 18.41
CA LYS A 116 11.98 34.46 18.75
C LYS A 116 11.08 34.72 19.97
N ASN A 117 10.10 33.85 20.20
CA ASN A 117 9.20 33.90 21.36
C ASN A 117 9.70 33.08 22.57
N GLY A 118 10.99 32.69 22.56
CA GLY A 118 11.66 32.03 23.70
C GLY A 118 11.42 30.52 23.80
N MET A 119 10.90 29.88 22.75
CA MET A 119 10.76 28.41 22.73
C MET A 119 12.07 27.75 22.29
N THR A 120 12.35 26.57 22.87
CA THR A 120 13.55 25.76 22.59
C THR A 120 13.15 24.43 21.99
N PHE A 121 14.04 23.87 21.17
CA PHE A 121 13.83 22.63 20.44
C PHE A 121 14.97 21.65 20.73
N CYS A 122 14.64 20.39 20.94
CA CYS A 122 15.59 19.31 21.23
C CYS A 122 15.82 18.38 20.05
N SER A 123 14.88 18.33 19.09
CA SER A 123 14.94 17.46 17.92
C SER A 123 15.00 18.23 16.60
N ASP A 124 15.28 17.49 15.53
CA ASP A 124 15.29 18.04 14.17
C ASP A 124 13.94 17.86 13.46
N THR A 125 12.90 17.40 14.18
CA THR A 125 11.63 17.01 13.57
C THR A 125 10.66 18.17 13.45
N ASP A 126 9.89 18.16 12.38
CA ASP A 126 8.74 19.05 12.17
C ASP A 126 7.62 18.79 13.21
N THR A 127 7.57 17.58 13.76
CA THR A 127 6.60 17.19 14.80
C THR A 127 6.83 17.91 16.13
N GLU A 128 8.08 18.10 16.53
CA GLU A 128 8.37 18.90 17.74
C GLU A 128 7.92 20.35 17.54
N VAL A 129 8.11 20.88 16.34
CA VAL A 129 7.62 22.23 15.99
C VAL A 129 6.11 22.32 16.17
N LEU A 130 5.38 21.28 15.77
CA LEU A 130 3.92 21.27 15.90
C LEU A 130 3.46 21.21 17.37
N VAL A 131 4.05 20.37 18.22
CA VAL A 131 3.64 20.32 19.64
C VAL A 131 3.98 21.60 20.37
N GLN A 132 5.10 22.23 20.04
CA GLN A 132 5.49 23.55 20.57
C GLN A 132 4.50 24.64 20.11
N LEU A 133 4.08 24.61 18.84
CA LEU A 133 3.08 25.54 18.32
C LEU A 133 1.74 25.40 19.06
N VAL A 134 1.30 24.17 19.34
CA VAL A 134 0.06 23.93 20.11
C VAL A 134 0.17 24.52 21.51
N GLU A 135 1.28 24.30 22.21
CA GLU A 135 1.50 24.87 23.55
C GLU A 135 1.58 26.41 23.50
N TYR A 136 2.25 26.96 22.48
CA TYR A 136 2.32 28.40 22.29
C TYR A 136 0.92 29.02 22.09
N MET A 137 0.07 28.41 21.24
CA MET A 137 -1.31 28.84 21.03
C MET A 137 -2.14 28.72 22.31
N GLN A 138 -1.99 27.62 23.06
CA GLN A 138 -2.70 27.41 24.32
C GLN A 138 -2.38 28.49 25.34
N ASN A 139 -1.11 28.82 25.52
CA ASN A 139 -0.65 29.82 26.49
C ASN A 139 -1.00 31.25 26.06
N SER A 140 -0.80 31.59 24.80
CA SER A 140 -1.04 32.94 24.27
C SER A 140 -2.52 33.30 24.27
N HIS A 141 -3.40 32.36 23.96
CA HIS A 141 -4.85 32.58 23.91
C HIS A 141 -5.58 32.14 25.19
N LYS A 142 -4.87 31.53 26.15
CA LYS A 142 -5.45 31.01 27.42
C LYS A 142 -6.66 30.11 27.16
N CYS A 143 -6.54 29.22 26.16
CA CYS A 143 -7.62 28.37 25.70
C CYS A 143 -7.37 26.90 26.08
N ASP A 144 -8.39 26.05 25.88
CA ASP A 144 -8.24 24.61 26.07
C ASP A 144 -7.43 23.96 24.94
N LEU A 145 -7.02 22.69 25.14
CA LEU A 145 -6.21 21.95 24.18
C LEU A 145 -6.88 21.86 22.81
N TYR A 146 -8.18 21.62 22.77
CA TYR A 146 -8.93 21.49 21.51
C TYR A 146 -8.84 22.78 20.69
N THR A 147 -9.09 23.91 21.31
CA THR A 147 -8.99 25.24 20.67
C THR A 147 -7.54 25.56 20.26
N ALA A 148 -6.57 25.20 21.10
CA ALA A 148 -5.15 25.39 20.80
C ALA A 148 -4.71 24.57 19.55
N VAL A 149 -5.14 23.31 19.45
CA VAL A 149 -4.90 22.46 18.26
C VAL A 149 -5.54 23.10 17.02
N GLN A 150 -6.77 23.56 17.11
CA GLN A 150 -7.45 24.23 16.01
C GLN A 150 -6.70 25.49 15.53
N LEU A 151 -6.24 26.32 16.44
CA LEU A 151 -5.46 27.52 16.12
C LEU A 151 -4.11 27.17 15.51
N ALA A 152 -3.42 26.19 16.06
CA ALA A 152 -2.14 25.73 15.54
C ALA A 152 -2.26 25.20 14.11
N LEU A 153 -3.25 24.32 13.85
CA LEU A 153 -3.44 23.70 12.54
C LEU A 153 -3.85 24.68 11.43
N LYS A 154 -4.44 25.83 11.76
CA LYS A 154 -4.68 26.91 10.78
C LYS A 154 -3.40 27.57 10.26
N ASN A 155 -2.29 27.45 10.98
CA ASN A 155 -0.99 28.00 10.59
C ASN A 155 -0.09 26.96 9.92
N VAL A 156 -0.53 25.71 9.83
CA VAL A 156 0.23 24.59 9.27
C VAL A 156 -0.04 24.44 7.78
N ILE A 157 1.02 24.37 6.99
CA ILE A 157 0.99 23.99 5.57
C ILE A 157 1.58 22.58 5.47
N GLY A 158 0.84 21.66 4.83
CA GLY A 158 1.26 20.28 4.64
C GLY A 158 0.22 19.25 5.06
N ALA A 159 0.65 17.99 5.15
CA ALA A 159 -0.20 16.87 5.55
C ALA A 159 0.07 16.47 6.99
N TYR A 160 -0.99 16.14 7.72
CA TYR A 160 -0.89 15.68 9.10
C TYR A 160 -1.97 14.67 9.48
N ALA A 161 -1.60 13.70 10.29
CA ALA A 161 -2.47 12.96 11.20
C ALA A 161 -1.81 13.02 12.58
N ILE A 162 -2.50 13.54 13.58
CA ILE A 162 -1.96 13.75 14.92
C ILE A 162 -2.82 13.13 15.99
N ALA A 163 -2.17 12.72 17.09
CA ALA A 163 -2.82 12.44 18.35
C ALA A 163 -2.03 13.10 19.47
N ILE A 164 -2.72 13.73 20.40
CA ILE A 164 -2.13 14.55 21.46
C ILE A 164 -2.80 14.30 22.81
N LEU A 165 -1.96 14.21 23.85
CA LEU A 165 -2.34 14.10 25.24
C LEU A 165 -1.95 15.35 26.01
N GLU A 166 -2.75 15.70 27.02
CA GLU A 166 -2.49 16.80 27.95
C GLU A 166 -2.47 16.29 29.39
N LYS A 167 -1.34 16.51 30.10
CA LYS A 167 -1.17 16.09 31.51
C LYS A 167 -2.26 16.68 32.42
N SER A 168 -2.63 17.95 32.20
CA SER A 168 -3.63 18.64 33.02
C SER A 168 -5.07 18.17 32.77
N LYS A 169 -5.31 17.40 31.68
CA LYS A 169 -6.60 16.80 31.33
C LYS A 169 -6.46 15.32 30.99
N PRO A 170 -6.19 14.48 32.00
CA PRO A 170 -5.82 13.08 31.80
C PRO A 170 -6.95 12.18 31.31
N ASP A 171 -8.14 12.71 31.14
CA ASP A 171 -9.35 12.02 30.68
C ASP A 171 -9.72 12.34 29.22
N GLN A 172 -8.83 13.03 28.48
CA GLN A 172 -9.10 13.48 27.12
C GLN A 172 -7.98 13.11 26.15
N LEU A 173 -8.37 12.66 24.95
CA LEU A 173 -7.50 12.44 23.79
C LEU A 173 -8.00 13.29 22.64
N VAL A 174 -7.14 14.13 22.07
CA VAL A 174 -7.46 14.94 20.89
C VAL A 174 -6.72 14.40 19.70
N CYS A 175 -7.37 14.33 18.55
CA CYS A 175 -6.74 13.96 17.29
C CYS A 175 -7.26 14.80 16.13
N ALA A 176 -6.46 14.92 15.07
CA ALA A 176 -6.82 15.68 13.88
C ALA A 176 -6.14 15.09 12.64
N ARG A 177 -6.71 15.40 11.47
CA ARG A 177 -6.22 14.84 10.22
C ARG A 177 -6.35 15.83 9.05
N LYS A 178 -5.33 15.81 8.15
CA LYS A 178 -5.35 16.38 6.80
C LYS A 178 -4.33 15.64 5.94
N GLY A 179 -4.77 15.02 4.85
CA GLY A 179 -3.89 14.29 3.91
C GLY A 179 -3.43 12.92 4.40
N SER A 180 -2.98 12.76 5.65
CA SER A 180 -2.56 11.47 6.22
C SER A 180 -3.73 10.71 6.84
N PRO A 181 -3.83 9.36 6.73
CA PRO A 181 -4.97 8.60 7.25
C PRO A 181 -5.02 8.55 8.78
N LEU A 182 -6.23 8.64 9.34
CA LEU A 182 -6.51 8.46 10.76
C LEU A 182 -7.94 7.93 10.96
N ILE A 183 -8.06 6.89 11.79
CA ILE A 183 -9.30 6.14 12.01
C ILE A 183 -9.58 6.07 13.51
N ILE A 184 -10.83 6.28 13.90
CA ILE A 184 -11.29 6.10 15.28
C ILE A 184 -12.15 4.84 15.33
N GLY A 185 -11.73 3.84 16.12
CA GLY A 185 -12.53 2.68 16.49
C GLY A 185 -13.43 3.01 17.67
N VAL A 186 -14.71 2.64 17.57
CA VAL A 186 -15.69 2.81 18.63
C VAL A 186 -16.02 1.44 19.22
N GLY A 187 -15.46 1.17 20.39
CA GLY A 187 -15.70 -0.05 21.14
C GLY A 187 -16.60 0.18 22.36
N LYS A 188 -16.76 -0.87 23.15
CA LYS A 188 -17.48 -0.81 24.43
C LYS A 188 -16.67 -1.58 25.48
N SER A 189 -16.53 -1.00 26.67
CA SER A 189 -16.00 -1.70 27.84
C SER A 189 -16.97 -2.77 28.33
N ASP A 190 -16.50 -3.62 29.24
CA ASP A 190 -17.33 -4.63 29.91
C ASP A 190 -18.52 -4.01 30.66
N ASN A 191 -18.39 -2.76 31.09
CA ASN A 191 -19.45 -1.97 31.74
C ASN A 191 -20.39 -1.27 30.74
N GLY A 192 -20.22 -1.51 29.41
CA GLY A 192 -21.05 -0.93 28.37
C GLY A 192 -20.73 0.52 28.01
N ARG A 193 -19.69 1.13 28.60
CA ARG A 193 -19.23 2.48 28.24
C ARG A 193 -18.47 2.44 26.92
N ALA A 194 -18.55 3.51 26.16
CA ALA A 194 -17.79 3.62 24.93
C ALA A 194 -16.29 3.77 25.23
N GLU A 195 -15.48 3.04 24.48
CA GLU A 195 -14.02 3.12 24.46
C GLU A 195 -13.56 3.50 23.05
N PHE A 196 -12.47 4.24 22.96
CA PHE A 196 -11.98 4.69 21.66
C PHE A 196 -10.58 4.18 21.41
N TYR A 197 -10.41 3.67 20.21
CA TYR A 197 -9.15 3.20 19.63
C TYR A 197 -8.79 4.09 18.47
N LEU A 198 -7.55 4.52 18.38
CA LEU A 198 -7.06 5.35 17.30
C LEU A 198 -6.02 4.56 16.50
N GLY A 199 -6.08 4.64 15.17
CA GLY A 199 -5.10 4.00 14.29
C GLY A 199 -4.89 4.77 13.00
N SER A 200 -3.68 4.73 12.47
CA SER A 200 -3.40 5.21 11.12
C SER A 200 -3.92 4.27 10.02
N ASP A 201 -4.30 3.04 10.40
CA ASP A 201 -5.14 2.13 9.60
C ASP A 201 -5.98 1.24 10.53
N ALA A 202 -6.75 0.31 9.98
CA ALA A 202 -7.69 -0.52 10.73
C ALA A 202 -7.02 -1.70 11.48
N THR A 203 -5.78 -2.06 11.15
CA THR A 203 -5.13 -3.28 11.69
C THR A 203 -4.93 -3.28 13.21
N PRO A 204 -4.58 -2.17 13.88
CA PRO A 204 -4.50 -2.14 15.33
C PRO A 204 -5.87 -2.11 16.03
N ILE A 205 -6.96 -1.81 15.29
CA ILE A 205 -8.30 -1.57 15.86
C ILE A 205 -9.18 -2.82 15.80
N VAL A 206 -9.05 -3.62 14.73
CA VAL A 206 -10.00 -4.70 14.38
C VAL A 206 -10.17 -5.78 15.45
N GLU A 207 -9.20 -5.96 16.33
CA GLU A 207 -9.29 -6.89 17.45
C GLU A 207 -10.30 -6.44 18.52
N TYR A 208 -10.43 -5.15 18.70
CA TYR A 208 -11.21 -4.54 19.77
C TYR A 208 -12.59 -4.10 19.29
N THR A 209 -12.70 -3.67 18.06
CA THR A 209 -13.98 -3.28 17.46
C THR A 209 -13.92 -3.32 15.93
N ASN A 210 -15.06 -3.67 15.31
CA ASN A 210 -15.26 -3.54 13.87
C ASN A 210 -16.00 -2.26 13.47
N GLN A 211 -16.37 -1.41 14.45
CA GLN A 211 -17.06 -0.15 14.19
C GLN A 211 -16.04 0.99 14.17
N VAL A 212 -15.91 1.66 13.03
CA VAL A 212 -14.91 2.70 12.84
C VAL A 212 -15.46 3.96 12.21
N ILE A 213 -14.80 5.08 12.47
CA ILE A 213 -15.03 6.37 11.85
C ILE A 213 -13.74 6.78 11.14
N TYR A 214 -13.83 7.03 9.84
CA TYR A 214 -12.76 7.63 9.07
C TYR A 214 -12.85 9.15 9.17
N LEU A 215 -11.88 9.78 9.81
CA LEU A 215 -11.82 11.24 9.84
C LEU A 215 -11.61 11.78 8.42
N LYS A 216 -12.25 12.88 8.10
CA LYS A 216 -12.05 13.64 6.86
C LYS A 216 -10.94 14.67 7.03
N ASP A 217 -10.49 15.23 5.93
CA ASP A 217 -9.49 16.29 5.98
C ASP A 217 -10.02 17.52 6.75
N GLU A 218 -9.12 18.08 7.57
CA GLU A 218 -9.39 19.22 8.43
C GLU A 218 -10.41 18.96 9.57
N GLU A 219 -10.71 17.68 9.84
CA GLU A 219 -11.49 17.31 11.03
C GLU A 219 -10.59 17.15 12.26
N ILE A 220 -11.12 17.61 13.39
CA ILE A 220 -10.55 17.46 14.73
C ILE A 220 -11.56 16.69 15.58
N ALA A 221 -11.11 15.66 16.27
CA ALA A 221 -11.93 14.88 17.19
C ALA A 221 -11.37 14.99 18.62
N ILE A 222 -12.29 15.08 19.57
CA ILE A 222 -12.01 14.95 21.01
C ILE A 222 -12.79 13.76 21.55
N MET A 223 -12.07 12.88 22.23
CA MET A 223 -12.60 11.69 22.89
C MET A 223 -12.35 11.79 24.40
N ASP A 224 -13.31 11.35 25.22
CA ASP A 224 -13.11 11.32 26.66
C ASP A 224 -13.48 9.95 27.28
N ARG A 225 -13.02 9.71 28.52
CA ARG A 225 -13.30 8.48 29.27
C ARG A 225 -14.78 8.25 29.60
N ARG A 226 -15.63 9.27 29.42
CA ARG A 226 -17.08 9.15 29.63
C ARG A 226 -17.79 8.63 28.41
N GLY A 227 -17.03 8.34 27.34
CA GLY A 227 -17.55 7.84 26.07
C GLY A 227 -18.07 8.93 25.13
N ARG A 228 -17.70 10.20 25.37
CA ARG A 228 -18.04 11.31 24.47
C ARG A 228 -17.05 11.33 23.31
N LEU A 229 -17.58 11.51 22.10
CA LEU A 229 -16.86 11.79 20.88
C LEU A 229 -17.48 13.01 20.20
N ASP A 230 -16.74 14.09 20.11
CA ASP A 230 -17.13 15.26 19.33
C ASP A 230 -16.16 15.45 18.16
N ILE A 231 -16.71 15.68 16.98
CA ILE A 231 -15.93 15.95 15.75
C ILE A 231 -16.36 17.29 15.18
N THR A 232 -15.40 18.15 14.87
CA THR A 232 -15.62 19.42 14.18
C THR A 232 -14.57 19.61 13.10
N ASN A 233 -14.78 20.54 12.19
CA ASN A 233 -13.74 20.97 11.25
C ASN A 233 -12.96 22.19 11.78
N LEU A 234 -11.92 22.61 11.06
CA LEU A 234 -11.11 23.80 11.42
C LEU A 234 -11.91 25.10 11.51
N SER A 235 -13.10 25.15 10.93
CA SER A 235 -14.04 26.30 11.03
C SER A 235 -15.03 26.16 12.18
N ASN A 236 -14.81 25.18 13.09
CA ASN A 236 -15.64 24.91 14.27
C ASN A 236 -17.08 24.46 13.93
N VAL A 237 -17.30 23.90 12.76
CA VAL A 237 -18.59 23.34 12.36
C VAL A 237 -18.64 21.89 12.82
N LYS A 238 -19.65 21.56 13.65
CA LYS A 238 -19.86 20.18 14.14
C LYS A 238 -20.15 19.24 12.98
N GLN A 239 -19.44 18.10 12.96
CA GLN A 239 -19.59 17.04 11.97
C GLN A 239 -20.39 15.89 12.56
N THR A 240 -21.22 15.25 11.76
CA THR A 240 -21.89 14.00 12.14
C THR A 240 -21.01 12.84 11.70
N PRO A 241 -20.45 12.04 12.64
CA PRO A 241 -19.58 10.92 12.28
C PRO A 241 -20.35 9.83 11.53
N GLN A 242 -19.76 9.32 10.46
CA GLN A 242 -20.29 8.18 9.74
C GLN A 242 -19.61 6.90 10.25
N LEU A 243 -20.38 6.07 10.95
CA LEU A 243 -19.90 4.78 11.45
C LEU A 243 -19.88 3.77 10.31
N VAL A 244 -18.73 3.11 10.12
CA VAL A 244 -18.51 2.10 9.09
C VAL A 244 -18.14 0.78 9.77
N THR A 245 -18.74 -0.32 9.33
CA THR A 245 -18.40 -1.66 9.82
C THR A 245 -17.26 -2.25 8.99
N LEU A 246 -16.14 -2.58 9.65
CA LEU A 246 -15.01 -3.25 8.99
C LEU A 246 -15.38 -4.70 8.63
N GLN A 247 -15.03 -5.10 7.41
CA GLN A 247 -15.18 -6.48 6.92
C GLN A 247 -13.85 -7.25 7.00
N MET A 248 -13.07 -7.04 8.05
CA MET A 248 -11.75 -7.64 8.24
C MET A 248 -11.76 -8.53 9.47
N ASN A 249 -11.16 -9.73 9.38
CA ASN A 249 -11.02 -10.69 10.47
C ASN A 249 -9.56 -10.76 10.96
N LEU A 250 -9.38 -11.07 12.25
CA LEU A 250 -8.07 -11.23 12.88
C LEU A 250 -7.19 -12.30 12.21
N ASP A 251 -7.77 -13.44 11.84
CA ASP A 251 -7.05 -14.55 11.19
C ASP A 251 -6.33 -14.11 9.91
N GLN A 252 -6.84 -13.07 9.25
CA GLN A 252 -6.21 -12.51 8.04
C GLN A 252 -4.92 -11.74 8.34
N LEU A 253 -4.75 -11.30 9.59
CA LEU A 253 -3.57 -10.55 10.05
C LEU A 253 -2.49 -11.45 10.67
N GLU A 254 -2.70 -12.75 10.70
CA GLU A 254 -1.76 -13.74 11.20
C GLU A 254 -1.07 -14.47 10.05
N LYS A 255 0.11 -15.05 10.32
CA LYS A 255 0.87 -15.79 9.29
C LYS A 255 0.24 -17.12 8.91
N GLY A 256 -0.71 -17.65 9.68
CA GLY A 256 -1.46 -18.88 9.35
C GLY A 256 -0.58 -20.11 9.12
N GLY A 257 0.51 -20.26 9.90
CA GLY A 257 1.47 -21.36 9.78
C GLY A 257 2.60 -21.13 8.76
N PHE A 258 2.57 -20.05 8.00
CA PHE A 258 3.68 -19.68 7.11
C PHE A 258 4.80 -18.98 7.89
N PRO A 259 6.09 -19.13 7.48
CA PRO A 259 7.20 -18.46 8.14
C PRO A 259 7.15 -16.92 7.94
N HIS A 260 6.60 -16.46 6.81
CA HIS A 260 6.56 -15.06 6.41
C HIS A 260 5.20 -14.69 5.79
N PHE A 261 4.80 -13.42 5.95
CA PHE A 261 3.59 -12.89 5.31
C PHE A 261 3.68 -12.96 3.78
N MET A 262 4.81 -12.59 3.19
CA MET A 262 4.98 -12.65 1.75
C MET A 262 4.71 -14.05 1.18
N LEU A 263 5.21 -15.11 1.82
CA LEU A 263 4.94 -16.47 1.35
C LEU A 263 3.46 -16.83 1.50
N LYS A 264 2.83 -16.49 2.63
CA LYS A 264 1.38 -16.65 2.83
C LYS A 264 0.61 -15.96 1.71
N GLU A 265 0.93 -14.71 1.42
CA GLU A 265 0.25 -13.88 0.43
C GLU A 265 0.44 -14.40 -1.01
N ILE A 266 1.60 -15.01 -1.32
CA ILE A 266 1.82 -15.71 -2.59
C ILE A 266 0.88 -16.92 -2.70
N TRP A 267 0.74 -17.73 -1.64
CA TRP A 267 -0.12 -18.91 -1.62
C TRP A 267 -1.61 -18.57 -1.52
N GLU A 268 -1.96 -17.41 -1.02
CA GLU A 268 -3.35 -16.92 -0.94
C GLU A 268 -3.92 -16.46 -2.29
N GLN A 269 -3.08 -16.19 -3.30
CA GLN A 269 -3.51 -15.59 -4.57
C GLN A 269 -4.67 -16.31 -5.25
N PRO A 270 -4.72 -17.65 -5.35
CA PRO A 270 -5.87 -18.33 -5.94
C PRO A 270 -7.18 -17.98 -5.24
N ASN A 271 -7.20 -17.98 -3.92
CA ASN A 271 -8.40 -17.65 -3.13
C ASN A 271 -8.73 -16.16 -3.18
N ALA A 272 -7.71 -15.30 -3.19
CA ALA A 272 -7.86 -13.85 -3.36
C ALA A 272 -8.54 -13.54 -4.71
N LEU A 273 -8.12 -14.19 -5.80
CA LEU A 273 -8.75 -14.00 -7.11
C LEU A 273 -10.18 -14.56 -7.16
N ARG A 274 -10.46 -15.71 -6.54
CA ARG A 274 -11.85 -16.22 -6.41
C ARG A 274 -12.75 -15.21 -5.71
N THR A 275 -12.22 -14.52 -4.69
CA THR A 275 -12.97 -13.47 -3.99
C THR A 275 -13.13 -12.21 -4.85
N CYS A 276 -12.09 -11.84 -5.60
CA CYS A 276 -12.10 -10.68 -6.50
C CYS A 276 -13.15 -10.82 -7.61
N ILE A 277 -13.31 -12.01 -8.20
CA ILE A 277 -14.28 -12.27 -9.28
C ILE A 277 -15.70 -12.55 -8.77
N ARG A 278 -15.84 -12.91 -7.47
CA ARG A 278 -17.13 -13.29 -6.89
C ARG A 278 -18.18 -12.19 -7.04
N GLY A 279 -19.34 -12.51 -7.61
CA GLY A 279 -20.44 -11.57 -7.86
C GLY A 279 -20.18 -10.57 -8.99
N ARG A 280 -19.01 -10.64 -9.63
CA ARG A 280 -18.63 -9.79 -10.77
C ARG A 280 -18.55 -10.56 -12.07
N LEU A 281 -18.14 -11.83 -11.99
CA LEU A 281 -18.10 -12.75 -13.12
C LEU A 281 -19.27 -13.73 -12.97
N ASN A 282 -20.22 -13.67 -13.91
CA ASN A 282 -21.34 -14.59 -13.98
C ASN A 282 -21.09 -15.57 -15.13
N VAL A 283 -20.64 -16.77 -14.77
CA VAL A 283 -20.28 -17.82 -15.75
C VAL A 283 -21.53 -18.44 -16.40
N THR A 284 -22.63 -18.51 -15.67
CA THR A 284 -23.89 -19.10 -16.17
C THR A 284 -24.48 -18.24 -17.27
N ASP A 285 -24.57 -16.93 -17.05
CA ASP A 285 -25.12 -16.00 -18.01
C ASP A 285 -24.04 -15.42 -18.95
N LYS A 286 -22.79 -15.86 -18.81
CA LYS A 286 -21.63 -15.35 -19.54
C LYS A 286 -21.56 -13.83 -19.46
N ASP A 287 -21.49 -13.29 -18.25
CA ASP A 287 -21.59 -11.85 -18.02
C ASP A 287 -20.53 -11.33 -17.05
N VAL A 288 -20.24 -10.02 -17.15
CA VAL A 288 -19.39 -9.29 -16.22
C VAL A 288 -20.14 -8.09 -15.68
N LEU A 289 -20.25 -8.01 -14.35
CA LEU A 289 -20.95 -6.97 -13.63
C LEU A 289 -20.01 -6.15 -12.76
N LEU A 290 -19.83 -4.88 -13.10
CA LEU A 290 -19.11 -3.91 -12.28
C LEU A 290 -20.03 -2.70 -12.06
N SER A 291 -20.55 -2.54 -10.84
CA SER A 291 -21.50 -1.47 -10.50
C SER A 291 -20.95 -0.09 -10.89
N GLY A 292 -19.66 0.17 -10.60
CA GLY A 292 -19.03 1.43 -10.95
C GLY A 292 -18.98 1.75 -12.46
N ILE A 293 -19.07 0.73 -13.33
CA ILE A 293 -19.23 0.92 -14.79
C ILE A 293 -20.71 1.11 -15.16
N ILE A 294 -21.58 0.29 -14.60
CA ILE A 294 -23.03 0.32 -14.88
C ILE A 294 -23.60 1.69 -14.54
N ASP A 295 -23.28 2.20 -13.34
CA ASP A 295 -23.78 3.49 -12.84
C ASP A 295 -23.27 4.69 -13.67
N HIS A 296 -22.14 4.53 -14.38
CA HIS A 296 -21.51 5.58 -15.18
C HIS A 296 -21.28 5.19 -16.65
N LYS A 297 -22.09 4.26 -17.15
CA LYS A 297 -21.98 3.69 -18.51
C LYS A 297 -21.75 4.75 -19.60
N GLU A 298 -22.55 5.83 -19.59
CA GLU A 298 -22.45 6.90 -20.58
C GLU A 298 -21.06 7.57 -20.62
N LYS A 299 -20.36 7.65 -19.46
CA LYS A 299 -18.99 8.18 -19.43
C LYS A 299 -18.02 7.28 -20.17
N PHE A 300 -18.12 5.96 -19.93
CA PHE A 300 -17.24 4.98 -20.58
C PHE A 300 -17.54 4.83 -22.08
N LEU A 301 -18.81 4.93 -22.49
CA LEU A 301 -19.18 4.88 -23.92
C LEU A 301 -18.66 6.09 -24.71
N LYS A 302 -18.62 7.26 -24.08
CA LYS A 302 -18.17 8.53 -24.71
C LYS A 302 -16.68 8.82 -24.45
N CYS A 303 -16.01 7.95 -23.72
CA CYS A 303 -14.64 8.13 -23.30
C CYS A 303 -13.71 8.25 -24.52
N ARG A 304 -12.95 9.33 -24.59
CA ARG A 304 -11.94 9.57 -25.62
C ARG A 304 -10.71 8.68 -25.41
N ARG A 305 -10.22 8.61 -24.19
CA ARG A 305 -9.11 7.76 -23.74
C ARG A 305 -9.19 7.52 -22.24
N ILE A 306 -8.47 6.50 -21.80
CA ILE A 306 -8.27 6.20 -20.40
C ILE A 306 -6.80 6.53 -20.04
N ILE A 307 -6.59 7.24 -18.95
CA ILE A 307 -5.25 7.49 -18.36
C ILE A 307 -5.20 6.74 -17.04
N ILE A 308 -4.24 5.84 -16.87
CA ILE A 308 -4.05 5.09 -15.61
C ILE A 308 -2.85 5.66 -14.88
N CYS A 309 -3.07 6.22 -13.68
CA CYS A 309 -2.03 6.75 -12.82
C CYS A 309 -1.73 5.77 -11.68
N ALA A 310 -0.48 5.36 -11.52
CA ALA A 310 -0.06 4.42 -10.50
C ALA A 310 1.43 4.52 -10.18
N CYS A 311 1.88 3.82 -9.13
CA CYS A 311 3.28 3.72 -8.72
C CYS A 311 3.69 2.25 -8.56
N GLY A 312 4.96 1.92 -8.83
CA GLY A 312 5.57 0.61 -8.56
C GLY A 312 4.79 -0.57 -9.16
N THR A 313 4.52 -1.58 -8.34
CA THR A 313 3.75 -2.78 -8.71
C THR A 313 2.40 -2.45 -9.36
N SER A 314 1.70 -1.42 -8.86
CA SER A 314 0.42 -0.98 -9.44
C SER A 314 0.59 -0.39 -10.84
N TRP A 315 1.72 0.26 -11.14
CA TRP A 315 2.05 0.74 -12.47
C TRP A 315 2.30 -0.44 -13.43
N HIS A 316 2.98 -1.51 -12.97
CA HIS A 316 3.17 -2.73 -13.77
C HIS A 316 1.83 -3.42 -14.09
N SER A 317 0.91 -3.50 -13.12
CA SER A 317 -0.43 -4.04 -13.36
C SER A 317 -1.23 -3.19 -14.36
N ALA A 318 -1.08 -1.86 -14.28
CA ALA A 318 -1.71 -0.92 -15.20
C ALA A 318 -1.22 -1.10 -16.65
N LEU A 319 0.06 -1.41 -16.88
CA LEU A 319 0.58 -1.73 -18.21
C LEU A 319 -0.08 -2.97 -18.82
N ILE A 320 -0.35 -4.01 -18.01
CA ILE A 320 -1.10 -5.19 -18.47
C ILE A 320 -2.54 -4.80 -18.79
N GLY A 321 -3.17 -4.02 -17.89
CA GLY A 321 -4.51 -3.50 -18.08
C GLY A 321 -4.65 -2.64 -19.35
N LYS A 322 -3.63 -1.83 -19.67
CA LYS A 322 -3.56 -1.08 -20.91
C LYS A 322 -3.75 -1.98 -22.14
N TYR A 323 -2.90 -2.98 -22.29
CA TYR A 323 -2.99 -3.89 -23.44
C TYR A 323 -4.36 -4.56 -23.52
N PHE A 324 -4.88 -5.01 -22.38
CA PHE A 324 -6.18 -5.68 -22.35
C PHE A 324 -7.35 -4.75 -22.71
N ILE A 325 -7.39 -3.55 -22.15
CA ILE A 325 -8.46 -2.57 -22.42
C ILE A 325 -8.40 -2.10 -23.87
N GLU A 326 -7.21 -1.83 -24.41
CA GLU A 326 -7.03 -1.44 -25.81
C GLU A 326 -7.51 -2.55 -26.75
N GLU A 327 -7.16 -3.81 -26.47
CA GLU A 327 -7.57 -4.96 -27.28
C GLU A 327 -9.09 -5.24 -27.18
N ALA A 328 -9.62 -5.28 -25.97
CA ALA A 328 -11.01 -5.67 -25.72
C ALA A 328 -12.02 -4.54 -25.96
N ALA A 329 -11.75 -3.35 -25.43
CA ALA A 329 -12.70 -2.23 -25.41
C ALA A 329 -12.44 -1.19 -26.51
N GLN A 330 -11.34 -1.31 -27.26
CA GLN A 330 -10.96 -0.39 -28.34
C GLN A 330 -11.00 1.09 -27.88
N ILE A 331 -10.40 1.34 -26.72
CA ILE A 331 -10.19 2.68 -26.16
C ILE A 331 -8.69 2.88 -25.97
N PRO A 332 -8.08 3.96 -26.47
CA PRO A 332 -6.68 4.27 -26.20
C PRO A 332 -6.41 4.40 -24.70
N VAL A 333 -5.32 3.79 -24.23
CA VAL A 333 -4.93 3.83 -22.79
C VAL A 333 -3.50 4.34 -22.66
N GLU A 334 -3.33 5.34 -21.82
CA GLU A 334 -2.02 5.82 -21.37
C GLU A 334 -1.78 5.35 -19.92
N VAL A 335 -0.56 4.94 -19.62
CA VAL A 335 -0.17 4.54 -18.26
C VAL A 335 0.97 5.41 -17.80
N GLU A 336 0.74 6.13 -16.71
CA GLU A 336 1.61 7.16 -16.20
C GLU A 336 2.13 6.83 -14.80
N TYR A 337 3.40 7.13 -14.55
CA TYR A 337 3.88 7.24 -13.18
C TYR A 337 3.18 8.42 -12.51
N ALA A 338 2.50 8.17 -11.42
CA ALA A 338 1.74 9.22 -10.73
C ALA A 338 2.64 10.37 -10.24
N SER A 339 3.88 10.06 -9.82
CA SER A 339 4.90 11.04 -9.45
C SER A 339 5.25 12.01 -10.57
N GLU A 340 5.38 11.51 -11.81
CA GLU A 340 5.70 12.34 -12.96
C GLU A 340 4.46 13.10 -13.47
N PHE A 341 3.31 12.42 -13.48
CA PHE A 341 2.05 12.98 -13.97
C PHE A 341 1.64 14.25 -13.20
N ARG A 342 1.81 14.27 -11.88
CA ARG A 342 1.40 15.39 -11.03
C ARG A 342 2.17 16.69 -11.30
N TYR A 343 3.42 16.61 -11.82
CA TYR A 343 4.29 17.78 -11.99
C TYR A 343 4.43 18.26 -13.45
N ARG A 344 4.17 17.41 -14.44
CA ARG A 344 4.42 17.74 -15.85
C ARG A 344 3.31 18.52 -16.55
N ASN A 345 2.29 19.02 -15.87
CA ASN A 345 1.13 19.70 -16.48
C ASN A 345 0.50 18.93 -17.64
N PRO A 346 -0.04 17.71 -17.40
CA PRO A 346 -0.56 16.85 -18.47
C PRO A 346 -1.76 17.48 -19.18
N VAL A 347 -1.91 17.17 -20.47
CA VAL A 347 -3.11 17.53 -21.23
C VAL A 347 -4.21 16.56 -20.86
N ILE A 348 -5.30 17.07 -20.29
CA ILE A 348 -6.46 16.31 -19.85
C ILE A 348 -7.71 16.99 -20.38
N TYR A 349 -8.62 16.20 -20.93
CA TYR A 349 -9.90 16.66 -21.46
C TYR A 349 -11.06 16.20 -20.58
N PRO A 350 -12.21 16.89 -20.58
CA PRO A 350 -13.38 16.52 -19.77
C PRO A 350 -13.98 15.14 -20.12
N ASP A 351 -13.71 14.62 -21.32
CA ASP A 351 -14.10 13.30 -21.79
C ASP A 351 -13.02 12.22 -21.60
N ASP A 352 -11.86 12.56 -20.99
CA ASP A 352 -10.90 11.59 -20.52
C ASP A 352 -11.39 10.94 -19.20
N ILE A 353 -11.10 9.65 -19.02
CA ILE A 353 -11.27 8.95 -17.75
C ILE A 353 -9.88 8.74 -17.13
N VAL A 354 -9.71 9.15 -15.89
CA VAL A 354 -8.46 8.92 -15.15
C VAL A 354 -8.69 7.84 -14.09
N ILE A 355 -7.94 6.74 -14.21
CA ILE A 355 -8.02 5.60 -13.29
C ILE A 355 -6.82 5.66 -12.33
N ALA A 356 -7.10 5.68 -11.03
CA ALA A 356 -6.10 5.51 -9.99
C ALA A 356 -6.01 4.03 -9.58
N VAL A 357 -4.82 3.44 -9.63
CA VAL A 357 -4.59 2.07 -9.16
C VAL A 357 -3.65 2.10 -7.96
N SER A 358 -4.11 1.62 -6.80
CA SER A 358 -3.32 1.59 -5.57
C SER A 358 -3.77 0.47 -4.64
N GLN A 359 -2.83 -0.31 -4.11
CA GLN A 359 -3.15 -1.33 -3.10
C GLN A 359 -3.70 -0.68 -1.82
N SER A 360 -2.97 0.27 -1.25
CA SER A 360 -3.36 0.94 0.00
C SER A 360 -4.47 1.98 -0.18
N GLY A 361 -4.57 2.56 -1.39
CA GLY A 361 -5.40 3.73 -1.64
C GLY A 361 -4.95 5.01 -0.90
N GLU A 362 -3.70 5.02 -0.41
CA GLU A 362 -3.11 6.11 0.37
C GLU A 362 -1.81 6.64 -0.25
N THR A 363 -1.44 6.21 -1.45
CA THR A 363 -0.21 6.64 -2.14
C THR A 363 -0.30 8.13 -2.47
N ALA A 364 0.61 8.93 -1.89
CA ALA A 364 0.57 10.40 -1.98
C ALA A 364 0.59 10.89 -3.44
N ASP A 365 1.52 10.39 -4.25
CA ASP A 365 1.62 10.77 -5.66
C ASP A 365 0.37 10.43 -6.45
N THR A 366 -0.20 9.24 -6.23
CA THR A 366 -1.41 8.82 -6.92
C THR A 366 -2.61 9.70 -6.52
N LEU A 367 -2.73 10.03 -5.24
CA LEU A 367 -3.77 10.93 -4.75
C LEU A 367 -3.63 12.33 -5.37
N ALA A 368 -2.42 12.89 -5.39
CA ALA A 368 -2.17 14.20 -5.99
C ALA A 368 -2.41 14.20 -7.51
N ALA A 369 -2.03 13.12 -8.21
CA ALA A 369 -2.28 12.97 -9.65
C ALA A 369 -3.77 13.02 -9.99
N ILE A 370 -4.62 12.30 -9.23
CA ILE A 370 -6.07 12.33 -9.47
C ILE A 370 -6.72 13.66 -9.04
N GLN A 371 -6.22 14.32 -8.01
CA GLN A 371 -6.67 15.66 -7.64
C GLN A 371 -6.40 16.68 -8.76
N LEU A 372 -5.20 16.61 -9.38
CA LEU A 372 -4.87 17.40 -10.56
C LEU A 372 -5.83 17.08 -11.72
N ALA A 373 -6.09 15.80 -12.00
CA ALA A 373 -7.01 15.40 -13.06
C ALA A 373 -8.44 15.90 -12.80
N LYS A 374 -8.89 15.85 -11.54
CA LYS A 374 -10.20 16.39 -11.12
C LYS A 374 -10.32 17.89 -11.35
N SER A 375 -9.26 18.65 -11.03
CA SER A 375 -9.24 20.11 -11.25
C SER A 375 -9.33 20.49 -12.72
N LYS A 376 -8.99 19.56 -13.65
CA LYS A 376 -9.10 19.71 -15.10
C LYS A 376 -10.41 19.12 -15.67
N GLY A 377 -11.30 18.60 -14.85
CA GLY A 377 -12.65 18.15 -15.22
C GLY A 377 -12.76 16.70 -15.66
N ALA A 378 -11.71 15.87 -15.52
CA ALA A 378 -11.76 14.45 -15.83
C ALA A 378 -12.68 13.68 -14.88
N PHE A 379 -13.29 12.59 -15.35
CA PHE A 379 -13.98 11.62 -14.52
C PHE A 379 -12.95 10.67 -13.89
N LEU A 380 -13.06 10.48 -12.57
CA LEU A 380 -12.10 9.70 -11.79
C LEU A 380 -12.66 8.33 -11.40
N TYR A 381 -11.87 7.28 -11.64
CA TYR A 381 -12.19 5.92 -11.25
C TYR A 381 -11.10 5.32 -10.36
N GLY A 382 -11.46 4.79 -9.19
CA GLY A 382 -10.51 4.22 -8.23
C GLY A 382 -10.48 2.69 -8.24
N ILE A 383 -9.29 2.10 -8.32
CA ILE A 383 -9.07 0.65 -8.11
C ILE A 383 -8.18 0.52 -6.87
N CYS A 384 -8.79 0.20 -5.72
CA CYS A 384 -8.12 0.13 -4.43
C CYS A 384 -8.42 -1.19 -3.71
N ASN A 385 -7.53 -1.63 -2.83
CA ASN A 385 -7.84 -2.79 -1.97
C ASN A 385 -8.46 -2.36 -0.64
N VAL A 386 -8.03 -1.22 -0.08
CA VAL A 386 -8.50 -0.74 1.23
C VAL A 386 -9.79 0.06 1.06
N ILE A 387 -10.85 -0.45 1.67
CA ILE A 387 -12.17 0.19 1.66
C ILE A 387 -12.09 1.53 2.43
N GLY A 388 -12.70 2.57 1.86
CA GLY A 388 -12.74 3.90 2.48
C GLY A 388 -11.39 4.64 2.51
N SER A 389 -10.39 4.19 1.75
CA SER A 389 -9.10 4.88 1.60
C SER A 389 -9.24 6.27 0.95
N SER A 390 -8.18 7.09 1.05
CA SER A 390 -8.20 8.47 0.54
C SER A 390 -8.46 8.53 -0.97
N ILE A 391 -7.84 7.66 -1.76
CA ILE A 391 -8.08 7.59 -3.21
C ILE A 391 -9.52 7.15 -3.49
N ALA A 392 -10.02 6.13 -2.79
CA ALA A 392 -11.40 5.67 -2.97
C ALA A 392 -12.45 6.75 -2.67
N ARG A 393 -12.18 7.63 -1.68
CA ARG A 393 -13.07 8.76 -1.37
C ARG A 393 -12.92 9.95 -2.32
N ALA A 394 -11.77 10.10 -2.97
CA ALA A 394 -11.49 11.22 -3.89
C ALA A 394 -12.02 10.97 -5.31
N THR A 395 -12.28 9.71 -5.66
CA THR A 395 -12.77 9.29 -6.99
C THR A 395 -14.29 9.33 -7.08
N ASP A 396 -14.79 9.53 -8.30
CA ASP A 396 -16.23 9.64 -8.56
C ASP A 396 -16.91 8.27 -8.57
N SER A 397 -16.15 7.23 -8.89
CA SER A 397 -16.57 5.81 -8.88
C SER A 397 -15.35 4.91 -8.71
N GLY A 398 -15.57 3.60 -8.55
CA GLY A 398 -14.43 2.68 -8.41
C GLY A 398 -14.81 1.23 -8.17
N THR A 399 -13.77 0.42 -8.00
CA THR A 399 -13.86 -1.02 -7.71
C THR A 399 -12.83 -1.40 -6.67
N TYR A 400 -13.25 -2.08 -5.59
CA TYR A 400 -12.32 -2.65 -4.61
C TYR A 400 -11.81 -4.01 -5.08
N LEU A 401 -10.53 -4.32 -4.77
CA LEU A 401 -9.91 -5.60 -5.16
C LEU A 401 -10.47 -6.79 -4.39
N HIS A 402 -10.78 -6.61 -3.11
CA HIS A 402 -11.21 -7.68 -2.19
C HIS A 402 -10.22 -8.84 -2.05
N VAL A 403 -8.90 -8.58 -2.19
CA VAL A 403 -7.86 -9.61 -2.03
C VAL A 403 -7.43 -9.83 -0.57
N GLY A 404 -8.13 -9.17 0.36
CA GLY A 404 -7.77 -9.18 1.79
C GLY A 404 -6.57 -8.30 2.13
N PRO A 405 -6.19 -8.22 3.42
CA PRO A 405 -5.04 -7.45 3.87
C PRO A 405 -3.74 -7.99 3.26
N GLU A 406 -2.86 -7.11 2.83
CA GLU A 406 -1.52 -7.43 2.35
C GLU A 406 -0.49 -6.72 3.22
N ILE A 407 0.28 -7.49 4.00
CA ILE A 407 1.16 -7.03 5.07
C ILE A 407 2.61 -6.99 4.62
N GLY A 408 3.06 -8.01 3.87
CA GLY A 408 4.39 -8.02 3.29
C GLY A 408 4.66 -6.74 2.50
N VAL A 409 5.81 -6.09 2.73
CA VAL A 409 6.13 -4.81 2.07
C VAL A 409 6.14 -4.94 0.56
N ALA A 410 6.78 -6.00 0.04
CA ALA A 410 6.76 -6.32 -1.38
C ALA A 410 5.38 -6.88 -1.76
N SER A 411 4.66 -6.19 -2.65
CA SER A 411 3.30 -6.55 -3.07
C SER A 411 3.28 -7.82 -3.92
N THR A 412 2.31 -8.69 -3.69
CA THR A 412 2.12 -9.98 -4.41
C THR A 412 0.68 -10.17 -4.86
N LYS A 413 -0.24 -10.50 -3.95
CA LYS A 413 -1.66 -10.74 -4.28
C LYS A 413 -2.41 -9.49 -4.74
N ALA A 414 -1.98 -8.30 -4.32
CA ALA A 414 -2.57 -7.07 -4.83
C ALA A 414 -2.26 -6.87 -6.33
N PHE A 415 -1.06 -7.24 -6.80
CA PHE A 415 -0.73 -7.21 -8.22
C PHE A 415 -1.70 -8.06 -9.05
N THR A 416 -1.86 -9.33 -8.71
CA THR A 416 -2.77 -10.23 -9.44
C THR A 416 -4.24 -9.81 -9.31
N GLY A 417 -4.63 -9.29 -8.15
CA GLY A 417 -5.94 -8.68 -7.94
C GLY A 417 -6.19 -7.44 -8.81
N GLN A 418 -5.18 -6.59 -8.99
CA GLN A 418 -5.26 -5.43 -9.88
C GLN A 418 -5.36 -5.85 -11.35
N VAL A 419 -4.55 -6.81 -11.79
CA VAL A 419 -4.57 -7.32 -13.17
C VAL A 419 -5.94 -7.91 -13.51
N ILE A 420 -6.50 -8.78 -12.65
CA ILE A 420 -7.82 -9.37 -12.92
C ILE A 420 -8.94 -8.32 -12.86
N THR A 421 -8.84 -7.32 -11.98
CA THR A 421 -9.83 -6.23 -11.91
C THR A 421 -9.80 -5.36 -13.16
N LEU A 422 -8.60 -5.05 -13.68
CA LEU A 422 -8.45 -4.32 -14.95
C LEU A 422 -8.96 -5.14 -16.14
N ALA A 423 -8.81 -6.46 -16.13
CA ALA A 423 -9.40 -7.34 -17.13
C ALA A 423 -10.94 -7.33 -17.06
N LEU A 424 -11.52 -7.44 -15.86
CA LEU A 424 -12.97 -7.31 -15.65
C LEU A 424 -13.49 -5.95 -16.11
N LEU A 425 -12.74 -4.86 -15.85
CA LEU A 425 -13.06 -3.52 -16.32
C LEU A 425 -13.10 -3.47 -17.85
N GLY A 426 -12.06 -3.97 -18.50
CA GLY A 426 -11.97 -4.04 -19.96
C GLY A 426 -13.13 -4.83 -20.58
N LEU A 427 -13.47 -5.99 -20.00
CA LEU A 427 -14.63 -6.79 -20.44
C LEU A 427 -15.95 -6.06 -20.23
N ALA A 428 -16.17 -5.43 -19.08
CA ALA A 428 -17.39 -4.69 -18.80
C ALA A 428 -17.59 -3.53 -19.79
N ILE A 429 -16.52 -2.81 -20.14
CA ILE A 429 -16.57 -1.74 -21.12
C ILE A 429 -16.78 -2.32 -22.53
N ALA A 430 -16.07 -3.39 -22.90
CA ALA A 430 -16.19 -4.05 -24.21
C ALA A 430 -17.62 -4.57 -24.46
N LYS A 431 -18.26 -5.14 -23.44
CA LYS A 431 -19.67 -5.56 -23.49
C LYS A 431 -20.58 -4.38 -23.83
N GLU A 432 -20.45 -3.27 -23.11
CA GLU A 432 -21.30 -2.10 -23.32
C GLU A 432 -21.08 -1.43 -24.67
N LYS A 433 -19.82 -1.43 -25.14
CA LYS A 433 -19.45 -0.92 -26.47
C LYS A 433 -19.69 -1.89 -27.61
N LYS A 434 -19.93 -3.18 -27.31
CA LYS A 434 -20.06 -4.28 -28.27
C LYS A 434 -18.84 -4.39 -29.21
N THR A 435 -17.65 -4.27 -28.65
CA THR A 435 -16.38 -4.32 -29.39
C THR A 435 -15.84 -5.73 -29.57
N LEU A 436 -16.32 -6.69 -28.77
CA LEU A 436 -16.01 -8.11 -28.91
C LEU A 436 -17.22 -8.87 -29.47
N SER A 437 -16.96 -9.96 -30.21
CA SER A 437 -18.02 -10.91 -30.53
C SER A 437 -18.47 -11.66 -29.29
N ASP A 438 -19.73 -12.12 -29.25
CA ASP A 438 -20.26 -12.90 -28.13
C ASP A 438 -19.40 -14.15 -27.85
N GLU A 439 -18.94 -14.82 -28.89
CA GLU A 439 -18.07 -16.00 -28.79
C GLU A 439 -16.75 -15.66 -28.07
N MET A 440 -16.09 -14.57 -28.47
CA MET A 440 -14.83 -14.13 -27.86
C MET A 440 -15.07 -13.70 -26.40
N PHE A 441 -16.13 -12.94 -26.16
CA PHE A 441 -16.48 -12.48 -24.81
C PHE A 441 -16.74 -13.68 -23.88
N HIS A 442 -17.57 -14.64 -24.30
CA HIS A 442 -17.88 -15.85 -23.51
C HIS A 442 -16.62 -16.67 -23.23
N MET A 443 -15.75 -16.82 -24.22
CA MET A 443 -14.49 -17.54 -24.06
C MET A 443 -13.57 -16.86 -23.03
N LEU A 444 -13.49 -15.54 -22.99
CA LEU A 444 -12.70 -14.79 -22.01
C LEU A 444 -13.30 -14.91 -20.62
N VAL A 445 -14.63 -14.91 -20.47
CA VAL A 445 -15.33 -15.14 -19.22
C VAL A 445 -15.01 -16.53 -18.66
N ASP A 446 -15.08 -17.56 -19.49
CA ASP A 446 -14.76 -18.95 -19.09
C ASP A 446 -13.30 -19.09 -18.65
N GLU A 447 -12.39 -18.48 -19.42
CA GLU A 447 -10.98 -18.55 -19.11
C GLU A 447 -10.65 -17.83 -17.80
N LEU A 448 -11.25 -16.66 -17.53
CA LEU A 448 -11.08 -15.94 -16.26
C LEU A 448 -11.54 -16.77 -15.05
N GLN A 449 -12.63 -17.54 -15.19
CA GLN A 449 -13.13 -18.42 -14.14
C GLN A 449 -12.10 -19.51 -13.79
N MET A 450 -11.32 -19.97 -14.77
CA MET A 450 -10.33 -21.05 -14.59
C MET A 450 -8.99 -20.54 -14.02
N ILE A 451 -8.73 -19.23 -14.05
CA ILE A 451 -7.44 -18.67 -13.64
C ILE A 451 -7.06 -19.01 -12.19
N PRO A 452 -7.95 -18.93 -11.18
CA PRO A 452 -7.59 -19.30 -9.81
C PRO A 452 -7.11 -20.76 -9.70
N ASP A 453 -7.72 -21.69 -10.41
CA ASP A 453 -7.33 -23.10 -10.38
C ASP A 453 -6.00 -23.33 -11.11
N LYS A 454 -5.80 -22.68 -12.24
CA LYS A 454 -4.52 -22.67 -12.96
C LYS A 454 -3.38 -22.07 -12.13
N MET A 455 -3.67 -21.04 -11.35
CA MET A 455 -2.72 -20.43 -10.43
C MET A 455 -2.37 -21.38 -9.28
N GLN A 456 -3.37 -22.06 -8.69
CA GLN A 456 -3.15 -23.11 -7.68
C GLN A 456 -2.25 -24.21 -8.24
N TRP A 457 -2.53 -24.69 -9.45
CA TRP A 457 -1.70 -25.67 -10.14
C TRP A 457 -0.25 -25.16 -10.30
N THR A 458 -0.06 -23.89 -10.70
CA THR A 458 1.27 -23.28 -10.87
C THR A 458 2.07 -23.28 -9.57
N LEU A 459 1.44 -22.94 -8.44
CA LEU A 459 2.05 -23.00 -7.11
C LEU A 459 2.51 -24.42 -6.73
N GLU A 460 1.69 -25.40 -7.02
CA GLU A 460 1.93 -26.80 -6.65
C GLU A 460 2.99 -27.49 -7.50
N HIS A 461 3.14 -27.10 -8.77
CA HIS A 461 4.03 -27.75 -9.74
C HIS A 461 5.41 -27.09 -9.87
N ASN A 462 5.63 -25.93 -9.24
CA ASN A 462 6.93 -25.28 -9.18
C ASN A 462 7.61 -25.47 -7.82
N LYS A 463 7.40 -26.61 -7.18
CA LYS A 463 8.12 -27.00 -5.95
C LYS A 463 9.60 -27.23 -6.27
N GLY A 464 10.48 -26.87 -5.34
CA GLY A 464 11.93 -27.01 -5.54
C GLY A 464 12.63 -25.72 -5.99
N ILE A 465 11.88 -24.63 -6.19
CA ILE A 465 12.46 -23.30 -6.42
C ILE A 465 13.39 -22.90 -5.26
N ASP A 466 13.13 -23.34 -4.05
CA ASP A 466 13.96 -23.13 -2.86
C ASP A 466 15.39 -23.63 -3.03
N LYS A 467 15.56 -24.86 -3.56
CA LYS A 467 16.87 -25.44 -3.85
C LYS A 467 17.58 -24.72 -5.00
N PHE A 468 16.81 -24.40 -6.03
CA PHE A 468 17.30 -23.68 -7.19
C PHE A 468 17.76 -22.26 -6.83
N ALA A 469 17.00 -21.55 -6.01
CA ALA A 469 17.29 -20.19 -5.58
C ALA A 469 18.65 -20.06 -4.86
N GLN A 470 19.10 -21.09 -4.14
CA GLN A 470 20.40 -21.10 -3.46
C GLN A 470 21.58 -20.91 -4.43
N MET A 471 21.41 -21.32 -5.69
CA MET A 471 22.44 -21.19 -6.73
C MET A 471 22.68 -19.74 -7.17
N PHE A 472 21.81 -18.81 -6.80
CA PHE A 472 21.87 -17.40 -7.22
C PHE A 472 22.20 -16.44 -6.08
N THR A 473 22.52 -16.94 -4.90
CA THR A 473 22.82 -16.08 -3.74
C THR A 473 24.07 -15.21 -3.93
N TYR A 474 24.99 -15.64 -4.79
CA TYR A 474 26.20 -14.90 -5.13
C TYR A 474 26.00 -13.88 -6.25
N CYS A 475 24.92 -13.98 -7.04
CA CYS A 475 24.66 -13.09 -8.16
C CYS A 475 24.39 -11.66 -7.68
N LYS A 476 24.96 -10.69 -8.40
CA LYS A 476 24.77 -9.27 -8.14
C LYS A 476 23.72 -8.65 -9.06
N ASN A 477 23.54 -9.24 -10.24
CA ASN A 477 22.67 -8.70 -11.29
C ASN A 477 21.79 -9.80 -11.88
N PHE A 478 20.61 -9.40 -12.38
CA PHE A 478 19.67 -10.22 -13.15
C PHE A 478 19.03 -9.41 -14.26
N ILE A 479 18.79 -10.04 -15.40
CA ILE A 479 17.97 -9.48 -16.47
C ILE A 479 16.67 -10.29 -16.59
N TYR A 480 15.55 -9.58 -16.73
CA TYR A 480 14.23 -10.16 -16.99
C TYR A 480 13.73 -9.73 -18.34
N LEU A 481 13.26 -10.66 -19.15
CA LEU A 481 12.81 -10.41 -20.53
C LEU A 481 11.38 -10.89 -20.75
N GLY A 482 10.56 -10.04 -21.34
CA GLY A 482 9.20 -10.38 -21.76
C GLY A 482 8.80 -9.67 -23.04
N ARG A 483 7.74 -10.14 -23.70
CA ARG A 483 7.13 -9.48 -24.88
C ARG A 483 5.64 -9.29 -24.68
N GLY A 484 5.07 -8.20 -25.22
CA GLY A 484 3.66 -7.89 -25.12
C GLY A 484 3.19 -7.90 -23.66
N TYR A 485 2.14 -8.66 -23.36
CA TYR A 485 1.61 -8.83 -22.00
C TYR A 485 2.65 -9.29 -20.97
N ASN A 486 3.72 -9.95 -21.40
CA ASN A 486 4.76 -10.50 -20.51
C ASN A 486 5.90 -9.52 -20.21
N TYR A 487 5.98 -8.38 -20.89
CA TYR A 487 6.96 -7.34 -20.56
C TYR A 487 6.70 -6.73 -19.16
N PRO A 488 5.47 -6.32 -18.82
CA PRO A 488 5.20 -5.86 -17.45
C PRO A 488 5.43 -6.94 -16.37
N VAL A 489 5.29 -8.22 -16.71
CA VAL A 489 5.61 -9.33 -15.78
C VAL A 489 7.12 -9.43 -15.55
N ALA A 490 7.93 -9.19 -16.59
CA ALA A 490 9.39 -9.11 -16.46
C ALA A 490 9.80 -7.94 -15.54
N LEU A 491 9.16 -6.78 -15.69
CA LEU A 491 9.35 -5.63 -14.79
C LEU A 491 8.99 -5.98 -13.35
N GLU A 492 7.85 -6.64 -13.12
CA GLU A 492 7.39 -7.02 -11.80
C GLU A 492 8.29 -8.05 -11.14
N GLY A 493 8.74 -9.08 -11.89
CA GLY A 493 9.71 -10.07 -11.39
C GLY A 493 11.03 -9.43 -10.98
N ALA A 494 11.56 -8.52 -11.80
CA ALA A 494 12.76 -7.76 -11.50
C ALA A 494 12.58 -6.86 -10.26
N LEU A 495 11.42 -6.21 -10.12
CA LEU A 495 11.09 -5.40 -8.95
C LEU A 495 11.08 -6.25 -7.68
N LYS A 496 10.39 -7.39 -7.68
CA LYS A 496 10.34 -8.29 -6.52
C LYS A 496 11.73 -8.75 -6.09
N LEU A 497 12.57 -9.15 -7.05
CA LEU A 497 13.92 -9.60 -6.72
C LEU A 497 14.75 -8.48 -6.07
N LYS A 498 14.75 -7.27 -6.64
CA LYS A 498 15.53 -6.15 -6.09
C LYS A 498 15.04 -5.68 -4.72
N GLU A 499 13.72 -5.66 -4.50
CA GLU A 499 13.13 -5.19 -3.26
C GLU A 499 13.55 -6.02 -2.04
N ILE A 500 13.55 -7.35 -2.16
CA ILE A 500 13.69 -8.24 -1.01
C ILE A 500 15.06 -8.92 -0.92
N SER A 501 15.80 -9.08 -2.03
CA SER A 501 17.13 -9.72 -2.04
C SER A 501 18.29 -8.75 -2.20
N TYR A 502 18.01 -7.49 -2.55
CA TYR A 502 18.97 -6.43 -2.85
C TYR A 502 19.89 -6.75 -4.04
N ILE A 503 19.50 -7.69 -4.89
CA ILE A 503 20.16 -7.97 -6.16
C ILE A 503 19.64 -6.94 -7.17
N HIS A 504 20.57 -6.31 -7.92
CA HIS A 504 20.17 -5.42 -9.00
C HIS A 504 19.49 -6.24 -10.10
N ALA A 505 18.25 -5.92 -10.43
CA ALA A 505 17.45 -6.62 -11.43
C ALA A 505 16.69 -5.65 -12.31
N GLU A 506 16.71 -5.87 -13.62
CA GLU A 506 16.03 -5.02 -14.60
C GLU A 506 15.18 -5.84 -15.56
N GLY A 507 14.01 -5.30 -15.90
CA GLY A 507 13.11 -5.88 -16.88
C GLY A 507 13.16 -5.11 -18.19
N TYR A 508 13.24 -5.84 -19.33
CA TYR A 508 13.25 -5.25 -20.65
C TYR A 508 12.25 -5.91 -21.59
N PRO A 509 11.69 -5.17 -22.58
CA PRO A 509 11.09 -5.82 -23.74
C PRO A 509 12.16 -6.67 -24.42
N ALA A 510 11.90 -7.96 -24.64
CA ALA A 510 12.95 -8.88 -25.10
C ALA A 510 13.60 -8.45 -26.44
N ALA A 511 12.89 -7.72 -27.30
CA ALA A 511 13.46 -7.16 -28.52
C ALA A 511 14.51 -6.07 -28.24
N GLU A 512 14.25 -5.24 -27.21
CA GLU A 512 15.13 -4.11 -26.84
C GLU A 512 16.46 -4.58 -26.24
N MET A 513 16.56 -5.85 -25.87
CA MET A 513 17.84 -6.42 -25.42
C MET A 513 18.98 -6.13 -26.42
N LYS A 514 18.68 -6.13 -27.73
CA LYS A 514 19.66 -5.89 -28.81
C LYS A 514 20.18 -4.45 -28.85
N HIS A 515 19.45 -3.51 -28.26
CA HIS A 515 19.74 -2.08 -28.31
C HIS A 515 20.52 -1.59 -27.06
N GLY A 516 21.32 -2.46 -26.46
CA GLY A 516 22.20 -2.13 -25.35
C GLY A 516 22.37 -3.26 -24.33
N PRO A 517 21.29 -3.74 -23.66
CA PRO A 517 21.38 -4.71 -22.57
C PRO A 517 22.09 -6.03 -22.91
N ILE A 518 22.13 -6.42 -24.18
CA ILE A 518 22.83 -7.63 -24.65
C ILE A 518 24.34 -7.57 -24.34
N ALA A 519 24.91 -6.38 -24.18
CA ALA A 519 26.32 -6.20 -23.80
C ALA A 519 26.63 -6.70 -22.38
N LEU A 520 25.59 -6.85 -21.53
CA LEU A 520 25.72 -7.32 -20.14
C LEU A 520 25.67 -8.86 -20.03
N ILE A 521 25.36 -9.56 -21.13
CA ILE A 521 25.15 -11.02 -21.10
C ILE A 521 26.49 -11.74 -21.17
N ASP A 522 26.78 -12.50 -20.13
CA ASP A 522 27.92 -13.40 -19.99
C ASP A 522 27.53 -14.66 -19.21
N GLU A 523 28.49 -15.46 -18.81
CA GLU A 523 28.30 -16.73 -18.08
C GLU A 523 27.79 -16.53 -16.63
N GLU A 524 27.97 -15.32 -16.07
CA GLU A 524 27.61 -14.98 -14.68
C GLU A 524 26.27 -14.22 -14.59
N MET A 525 25.74 -13.74 -15.72
CA MET A 525 24.49 -12.97 -15.77
C MET A 525 23.29 -13.91 -16.00
N PRO A 526 22.45 -14.19 -14.98
CA PRO A 526 21.22 -14.93 -15.17
C PRO A 526 20.19 -14.07 -15.92
N VAL A 527 19.57 -14.67 -16.92
CA VAL A 527 18.50 -14.04 -17.72
C VAL A 527 17.21 -14.83 -17.53
N VAL A 528 16.22 -14.20 -16.95
CA VAL A 528 14.87 -14.75 -16.79
C VAL A 528 14.05 -14.37 -18.01
N VAL A 529 13.51 -15.37 -18.72
CA VAL A 529 12.72 -15.16 -19.95
C VAL A 529 11.32 -15.72 -19.77
N ILE A 530 10.29 -14.87 -19.99
CA ILE A 530 8.90 -15.30 -19.95
C ILE A 530 8.53 -15.73 -21.36
N ALA A 531 8.38 -17.05 -21.56
CA ALA A 531 8.28 -17.70 -22.85
C ALA A 531 7.07 -18.66 -22.96
N PRO A 532 5.82 -18.16 -22.79
CA PRO A 532 4.64 -19.01 -23.01
C PRO A 532 4.54 -19.41 -24.48
N LYS A 533 4.07 -20.64 -24.75
CA LYS A 533 3.90 -21.15 -26.11
C LYS A 533 2.67 -20.54 -26.79
N ARG A 534 2.64 -19.21 -26.86
CA ARG A 534 1.55 -18.38 -27.39
C ARG A 534 2.09 -17.09 -28.02
N GLY A 535 1.26 -16.44 -28.83
CA GLY A 535 1.53 -15.12 -29.37
C GLY A 535 2.88 -15.00 -30.09
N MET A 536 3.80 -14.23 -29.51
CA MET A 536 5.12 -13.96 -30.09
C MET A 536 6.19 -15.03 -29.76
N TYR A 537 5.79 -16.29 -29.54
CA TYR A 537 6.66 -17.38 -29.09
C TYR A 537 7.94 -17.52 -29.92
N GLU A 538 7.85 -17.61 -31.24
CA GLU A 538 9.03 -17.78 -32.13
C GLU A 538 10.05 -16.63 -31.98
N LYS A 539 9.56 -15.43 -31.70
CA LYS A 539 10.43 -14.27 -31.45
C LYS A 539 11.14 -14.36 -30.09
N VAL A 540 10.48 -14.93 -29.10
CA VAL A 540 11.08 -15.18 -27.79
C VAL A 540 12.13 -16.30 -27.90
N VAL A 541 11.84 -17.38 -28.63
CA VAL A 541 12.79 -18.45 -28.96
C VAL A 541 14.06 -17.88 -29.58
N SER A 542 13.94 -16.99 -30.56
CA SER A 542 15.10 -16.32 -31.18
C SER A 542 15.90 -15.49 -30.16
N ASN A 543 15.24 -14.78 -29.24
CA ASN A 543 15.95 -14.05 -28.19
C ASN A 543 16.70 -14.98 -27.23
N ILE A 544 16.15 -16.14 -26.89
CA ILE A 544 16.83 -17.15 -26.08
C ILE A 544 18.08 -17.67 -26.79
N GLN A 545 18.00 -17.94 -28.09
CA GLN A 545 19.16 -18.36 -28.90
C GLN A 545 20.27 -17.31 -28.90
N GLU A 546 19.92 -16.02 -28.97
CA GLU A 546 20.87 -14.91 -28.90
C GLU A 546 21.59 -14.83 -27.53
N ILE A 547 20.88 -15.10 -26.44
CA ILE A 547 21.45 -15.17 -25.09
C ILE A 547 22.39 -16.37 -25.00
N LYS A 548 21.95 -17.54 -25.46
CA LYS A 548 22.74 -18.78 -25.41
C LYS A 548 24.00 -18.71 -26.27
N SER A 549 23.96 -18.01 -27.40
CA SER A 549 25.15 -17.78 -28.25
C SER A 549 26.25 -16.98 -27.54
N ARG A 550 25.90 -16.27 -26.45
CA ARG A 550 26.81 -15.50 -25.58
C ARG A 550 27.07 -16.21 -24.25
N LYS A 551 26.72 -17.50 -24.18
CA LYS A 551 26.86 -18.34 -22.98
C LYS A 551 26.04 -17.89 -21.77
N GLY A 552 25.05 -17.03 -21.95
CA GLY A 552 24.17 -16.57 -20.88
C GLY A 552 23.38 -17.72 -20.26
N LYS A 553 23.15 -17.66 -18.95
CA LYS A 553 22.31 -18.61 -18.21
C LYS A 553 20.85 -18.22 -18.33
N VAL A 554 20.04 -19.12 -18.90
CA VAL A 554 18.62 -18.86 -19.16
C VAL A 554 17.72 -19.59 -18.18
N ILE A 555 16.87 -18.82 -17.50
CA ILE A 555 15.78 -19.29 -16.66
C ILE A 555 14.49 -18.95 -17.37
N SER A 556 13.68 -19.94 -17.77
CA SER A 556 12.47 -19.66 -18.55
C SER A 556 11.19 -20.01 -17.78
N VAL A 557 10.17 -19.16 -17.92
CA VAL A 557 8.80 -19.52 -17.56
C VAL A 557 8.12 -20.01 -18.83
N VAL A 558 7.74 -21.30 -18.86
CA VAL A 558 7.24 -21.98 -20.05
C VAL A 558 5.84 -22.58 -19.84
N THR A 559 5.08 -22.70 -20.90
CA THR A 559 3.83 -23.46 -20.87
C THR A 559 4.12 -24.97 -20.69
N GLN A 560 3.29 -25.67 -19.94
CA GLN A 560 3.40 -27.14 -19.79
C GLN A 560 3.51 -27.82 -21.16
N HIS A 561 4.32 -28.87 -21.25
CA HIS A 561 4.60 -29.61 -22.49
C HIS A 561 5.42 -28.85 -23.54
N ASP A 562 5.97 -27.68 -23.25
CA ASP A 562 6.92 -27.04 -24.13
C ASP A 562 8.29 -27.74 -24.03
N THR A 563 8.69 -28.39 -25.11
CA THR A 563 9.98 -29.09 -25.20
C THR A 563 11.08 -28.23 -25.82
N VAL A 564 10.73 -27.24 -26.62
CA VAL A 564 11.68 -26.41 -27.39
C VAL A 564 12.41 -25.45 -26.45
N VAL A 565 11.69 -24.57 -25.76
CA VAL A 565 12.32 -23.61 -24.84
C VAL A 565 12.92 -24.36 -23.65
N LYS A 566 12.27 -25.42 -23.15
CA LYS A 566 12.81 -26.28 -22.10
C LYS A 566 14.18 -26.87 -22.48
N GLY A 567 14.34 -27.29 -23.72
CA GLY A 567 15.63 -27.84 -24.20
C GLY A 567 16.75 -26.81 -24.37
N MET A 568 16.43 -25.53 -24.47
CA MET A 568 17.38 -24.42 -24.59
C MET A 568 17.69 -23.73 -23.26
N SER A 569 16.86 -23.91 -22.25
CA SER A 569 16.98 -23.24 -20.96
C SER A 569 17.81 -24.06 -19.99
N ASP A 570 18.58 -23.39 -19.15
CA ASP A 570 19.31 -24.04 -18.05
C ASP A 570 18.32 -24.44 -16.93
N TYR A 571 17.25 -23.67 -16.74
CA TYR A 571 16.18 -23.94 -15.78
C TYR A 571 14.82 -23.51 -16.31
N THR A 572 13.76 -24.20 -15.90
CA THR A 572 12.41 -23.89 -16.33
C THR A 572 11.41 -23.92 -15.19
N PHE A 573 10.55 -22.93 -15.15
CA PHE A 573 9.32 -22.91 -14.38
C PHE A 573 8.12 -23.15 -15.31
N VAL A 574 7.14 -23.90 -14.84
CA VAL A 574 6.06 -24.35 -15.70
C VAL A 574 4.74 -23.71 -15.30
N ILE A 575 3.98 -23.24 -16.28
CA ILE A 575 2.61 -22.74 -16.10
C ILE A 575 1.64 -23.52 -16.98
N PRO A 576 0.36 -23.66 -16.59
CA PRO A 576 -0.68 -24.21 -17.46
C PRO A 576 -0.89 -23.34 -18.71
N ASP A 577 -1.44 -23.94 -19.76
CA ASP A 577 -1.87 -23.18 -20.93
C ASP A 577 -3.04 -22.25 -20.60
N THR A 578 -2.98 -21.02 -21.11
CA THR A 578 -4.03 -20.00 -20.97
C THR A 578 -3.96 -19.00 -22.13
N ARG A 579 -4.91 -18.07 -22.23
CA ARG A 579 -4.87 -16.99 -23.21
C ARG A 579 -3.74 -16.02 -22.92
N ASP A 580 -3.15 -15.44 -23.98
CA ASP A 580 -2.02 -14.49 -23.87
C ASP A 580 -2.28 -13.37 -22.85
N CYS A 581 -3.49 -12.80 -22.87
CA CYS A 581 -3.88 -11.73 -21.95
C CYS A 581 -3.94 -12.15 -20.47
N PHE A 582 -4.03 -13.44 -20.16
CA PHE A 582 -4.08 -13.97 -18.80
C PHE A 582 -2.79 -14.69 -18.37
N VAL A 583 -1.84 -14.88 -19.26
CA VAL A 583 -0.51 -15.40 -18.94
C VAL A 583 0.15 -14.61 -17.78
N PRO A 584 0.06 -13.27 -17.71
CA PRO A 584 0.61 -12.49 -16.62
C PRO A 584 0.22 -12.96 -15.22
N LEU A 585 -1.04 -13.41 -15.03
CA LEU A 585 -1.56 -13.90 -13.77
C LEU A 585 -0.89 -15.20 -13.30
N LEU A 586 -0.42 -16.02 -14.23
CA LEU A 586 0.26 -17.29 -13.94
C LEU A 586 1.78 -17.13 -13.90
N ALA A 587 2.34 -16.40 -14.87
CA ALA A 587 3.78 -16.27 -15.03
C ALA A 587 4.47 -15.49 -13.89
N VAL A 588 3.75 -14.60 -13.20
CA VAL A 588 4.30 -13.85 -12.07
C VAL A 588 4.56 -14.75 -10.85
N ILE A 589 3.80 -15.84 -10.68
CA ILE A 589 3.87 -16.74 -9.51
C ILE A 589 5.27 -17.34 -9.30
N PRO A 590 5.88 -18.03 -10.29
CA PRO A 590 7.23 -18.56 -10.11
C PRO A 590 8.28 -17.47 -9.93
N LEU A 591 8.06 -16.26 -10.45
CA LEU A 591 8.99 -15.13 -10.25
C LEU A 591 8.92 -14.58 -8.83
N GLN A 592 7.73 -14.51 -8.23
CA GLN A 592 7.55 -14.15 -6.83
C GLN A 592 8.22 -15.18 -5.90
N LEU A 593 8.01 -16.48 -6.17
CA LEU A 593 8.65 -17.57 -5.42
C LEU A 593 10.17 -17.54 -5.56
N LEU A 594 10.69 -17.32 -6.77
CA LEU A 594 12.13 -17.19 -7.01
C LEU A 594 12.72 -16.06 -6.16
N SER A 595 12.10 -14.89 -6.23
CA SER A 595 12.55 -13.71 -5.48
C SER A 595 12.53 -13.98 -3.97
N TYR A 596 11.45 -14.57 -3.46
CA TYR A 596 11.30 -14.95 -2.06
C TYR A 596 12.41 -15.90 -1.60
N TYR A 597 12.62 -17.03 -2.30
CA TYR A 597 13.60 -18.03 -1.88
C TYR A 597 15.05 -17.55 -2.04
N VAL A 598 15.37 -16.75 -3.06
CA VAL A 598 16.68 -16.08 -3.17
C VAL A 598 16.94 -15.17 -1.98
N ALA A 599 15.94 -14.38 -1.58
CA ALA A 599 16.05 -13.49 -0.43
C ALA A 599 16.26 -14.25 0.89
N ILE A 600 15.49 -15.34 1.10
CA ILE A 600 15.66 -16.22 2.27
C ILE A 600 17.04 -16.85 2.30
N ALA A 601 17.52 -17.37 1.17
CA ALA A 601 18.85 -18.00 1.08
C ALA A 601 19.99 -16.98 1.35
N LYS A 602 19.74 -15.69 1.10
CA LYS A 602 20.66 -14.58 1.44
C LYS A 602 20.49 -14.07 2.88
N GLY A 603 19.57 -14.61 3.67
CA GLY A 603 19.28 -14.15 5.04
C GLY A 603 18.60 -12.79 5.12
N CYS A 604 17.91 -12.37 4.05
CA CYS A 604 17.20 -11.10 4.01
C CYS A 604 15.83 -11.18 4.70
N ASN A 605 15.37 -10.07 5.27
CA ASN A 605 14.01 -9.96 5.80
C ASN A 605 13.04 -9.66 4.65
N VAL A 606 12.23 -10.64 4.26
CA VAL A 606 11.32 -10.55 3.11
C VAL A 606 10.04 -9.79 3.41
N ASP A 607 9.57 -9.77 4.66
CA ASP A 607 8.36 -9.05 5.05
C ASP A 607 8.62 -7.56 5.27
N GLN A 608 9.83 -7.21 5.73
CA GLN A 608 10.26 -5.85 6.04
C GLN A 608 11.67 -5.61 5.47
N PRO A 609 11.83 -5.51 4.15
CA PRO A 609 13.11 -5.24 3.53
C PRO A 609 13.60 -3.84 3.89
N ARG A 610 14.93 -3.69 4.01
CA ARG A 610 15.54 -2.40 4.38
C ARG A 610 15.16 -1.28 3.39
N ASN A 611 15.02 -0.06 3.88
CA ASN A 611 14.73 1.14 3.11
C ASN A 611 13.41 1.12 2.30
N LEU A 612 12.49 0.22 2.63
CA LEU A 612 11.19 0.14 1.99
C LEU A 612 10.05 0.18 3.03
N ALA A 613 8.97 0.83 2.67
CA ALA A 613 7.72 0.83 3.40
C ALA A 613 6.59 0.34 2.50
N LYS A 614 5.56 -0.29 3.08
CA LYS A 614 4.42 -0.87 2.32
C LYS A 614 3.70 0.13 1.44
N SER A 615 3.64 1.38 1.84
CA SER A 615 2.93 2.43 1.10
C SER A 615 3.58 3.79 1.40
N VAL A 616 3.79 4.61 0.37
CA VAL A 616 4.38 5.95 0.47
C VAL A 616 3.24 6.96 0.53
N THR A 617 3.00 7.54 1.72
CA THR A 617 1.91 8.51 1.97
C THR A 617 2.40 9.94 2.14
N VAL A 618 3.68 10.16 2.03
CA VAL A 618 4.36 11.46 2.06
C VAL A 618 5.32 11.55 0.90
N GLU A 619 5.61 12.74 0.47
CA GLU A 619 6.58 13.04 -0.57
C GLU A 619 7.97 13.22 -0.01
#